data_b41a581d61b379ec062c981717042e37
#
_entry.id   b41a581d61b379ec062c981717042e37
#
_cell.length_a   1.000
_cell.length_b   1.000
_cell.length_c   1.000
_cell.angle_alpha   90.00
_cell.angle_beta   90.00
_cell.angle_gamma   90.00
#
_symmetry.space_group_name_H-M   'P 1'
#
loop_
_entity.id
_entity.type
_entity.pdbx_description
1 polymer ?
#
loop_
_entity_poly.entity_id
_entity_poly.type
_entity_poly.pdbx_seq_one_letter_code
_entity_poly.pdbx_strand_id
1 'polypeptide(L)'
;MEHNIITYKRVKINWWVFILFGGFHVWMIFAYIHQMGTNPISNGGFIFLTIMWIFIYIFIGRSKVIIDDNQVIFRSDVWIPIKIQIVNIKNVSVKQVSWMNLYIPEKNTEKFYFGFVKQAINIHLKNGKIHQIGIKDAEKIKEEIEKRMTITNNKPQ
;
A
#
# COMPACT_ATOMS: atom_id res chain seq x y z
N MET A 1 -18.08 -7.47 25.23
CA MET A 1 -17.23 -6.30 24.88
C MET A 1 -17.27 -6.15 23.38
N GLU A 2 -17.94 -5.10 22.85
CA GLU A 2 -17.93 -4.83 21.43
C GLU A 2 -16.50 -4.43 21.02
N HIS A 3 -15.87 -5.25 20.19
CA HIS A 3 -14.61 -4.90 19.55
C HIS A 3 -14.87 -3.80 18.51
N ASN A 4 -14.54 -2.57 18.85
CA ASN A 4 -14.61 -1.45 17.93
C ASN A 4 -13.51 -1.59 16.84
N ILE A 5 -13.83 -2.30 15.77
CA ILE A 5 -12.93 -2.49 14.64
C ILE A 5 -13.10 -1.31 13.68
N ILE A 6 -12.09 -0.50 13.53
CA ILE A 6 -12.04 0.57 12.53
C ILE A 6 -11.33 0.07 11.30
N THR A 7 -11.99 0.18 10.16
CA THR A 7 -11.43 -0.25 8.88
C THR A 7 -11.29 0.93 7.93
N TYR A 8 -10.06 1.24 7.54
CA TYR A 8 -9.75 2.19 6.48
C TYR A 8 -9.59 1.42 5.17
N LYS A 9 -10.56 1.54 4.27
CA LYS A 9 -10.47 0.96 2.92
C LYS A 9 -9.97 2.03 1.95
N ARG A 10 -8.84 1.80 1.30
CA ARG A 10 -8.48 2.55 0.12
C ARG A 10 -9.15 1.93 -1.10
N VAL A 11 -10.26 2.50 -1.54
CA VAL A 11 -10.99 2.09 -2.76
C VAL A 11 -10.77 3.10 -3.90
N LYS A 12 -9.93 4.09 -3.77
CA LYS A 12 -9.65 5.00 -4.89
C LYS A 12 -8.51 4.43 -5.75
N ILE A 13 -8.88 3.52 -6.62
CA ILE A 13 -8.22 3.33 -7.90
C ILE A 13 -8.14 4.72 -8.54
N ASN A 14 -6.93 5.14 -8.91
CA ASN A 14 -6.81 6.35 -9.69
C ASN A 14 -7.37 6.06 -11.09
N TRP A 15 -8.63 6.40 -11.31
CA TRP A 15 -9.37 6.13 -12.56
C TRP A 15 -8.60 6.61 -13.80
N TRP A 16 -7.84 7.69 -13.70
CA TRP A 16 -7.00 8.18 -14.78
C TRP A 16 -5.91 7.19 -15.17
N VAL A 17 -5.30 6.53 -14.19
CA VAL A 17 -4.31 5.47 -14.44
C VAL A 17 -4.98 4.29 -15.14
N PHE A 18 -6.18 3.90 -14.72
CA PHE A 18 -6.94 2.85 -15.38
C PHE A 18 -7.36 3.21 -16.80
N ILE A 19 -7.82 4.45 -17.03
CA ILE A 19 -8.22 4.92 -18.36
C ILE A 19 -7.01 4.95 -19.31
N LEU A 20 -5.88 5.52 -18.86
CA LEU A 20 -4.65 5.60 -19.65
C LEU A 20 -4.09 4.21 -19.96
N PHE A 21 -3.86 3.40 -18.94
CA PHE A 21 -3.27 2.07 -19.14
C PHE A 21 -4.26 1.10 -19.78
N GLY A 22 -5.54 1.16 -19.44
CA GLY A 22 -6.59 0.36 -20.08
C GLY A 22 -6.79 0.73 -21.53
N GLY A 23 -6.84 2.02 -21.85
CA GLY A 23 -6.91 2.52 -23.22
C GLY A 23 -5.71 2.10 -24.06
N PHE A 24 -4.50 2.20 -23.48
CA PHE A 24 -3.28 1.72 -24.15
C PHE A 24 -3.33 0.20 -24.40
N HIS A 25 -3.83 -0.58 -23.44
CA HIS A 25 -3.94 -2.03 -23.60
C HIS A 25 -4.96 -2.40 -24.67
N VAL A 26 -6.12 -1.74 -24.71
CA VAL A 26 -7.12 -1.93 -25.78
C VAL A 26 -6.53 -1.57 -27.13
N TRP A 27 -5.82 -0.45 -27.23
CA TRP A 27 -5.12 -0.07 -28.46
C TRP A 27 -4.08 -1.11 -28.88
N MET A 28 -3.31 -1.64 -27.93
CA MET A 28 -2.30 -2.68 -28.19
C MET A 28 -2.94 -3.98 -28.72
N ILE A 29 -4.10 -4.40 -28.17
CA ILE A 29 -4.86 -5.55 -28.67
C ILE A 29 -5.30 -5.29 -30.10
N PHE A 30 -5.85 -4.10 -30.37
CA PHE A 30 -6.28 -3.71 -31.71
C PHE A 30 -5.11 -3.70 -32.70
N ALA A 31 -3.97 -3.10 -32.33
CA ALA A 31 -2.75 -3.07 -33.15
C ALA A 31 -2.20 -4.48 -33.43
N TYR A 32 -2.28 -5.39 -32.46
CA TYR A 32 -1.87 -6.79 -32.63
C TYR A 32 -2.78 -7.54 -33.60
N ILE A 33 -4.11 -7.42 -33.46
CA ILE A 33 -5.07 -8.11 -34.33
C ILE A 33 -4.95 -7.61 -35.78
N HIS A 34 -4.77 -6.30 -35.98
CA HIS A 34 -4.69 -5.70 -37.32
C HIS A 34 -3.28 -5.63 -37.88
N GLN A 35 -2.27 -6.18 -37.18
CA GLN A 35 -0.86 -6.19 -37.59
C GLN A 35 -0.38 -4.80 -38.00
N MET A 36 -0.73 -3.77 -37.20
CA MET A 36 -0.47 -2.37 -37.55
C MET A 36 0.99 -1.99 -37.40
N GLY A 37 1.47 -1.15 -38.29
CA GLY A 37 2.82 -0.58 -38.28
C GLY A 37 3.81 -1.32 -39.17
N THR A 38 4.98 -0.74 -39.32
CA THR A 38 6.09 -1.31 -40.15
C THR A 38 6.76 -2.51 -39.48
N ASN A 39 6.53 -2.68 -38.13
CA ASN A 39 7.08 -3.77 -37.36
C ASN A 39 5.97 -4.28 -36.42
N PRO A 40 5.08 -5.19 -36.91
CA PRO A 40 3.94 -5.67 -36.11
C PRO A 40 4.38 -6.34 -34.82
N ILE A 41 3.55 -6.23 -33.78
CA ILE A 41 3.81 -6.85 -32.48
C ILE A 41 3.84 -8.38 -32.66
N SER A 42 4.97 -9.01 -32.31
CA SER A 42 5.09 -10.48 -32.32
C SER A 42 4.23 -11.11 -31.23
N ASN A 43 3.86 -12.39 -31.40
CA ASN A 43 3.10 -13.13 -30.37
C ASN A 43 3.79 -13.09 -29.00
N GLY A 44 5.13 -13.26 -28.97
CA GLY A 44 5.91 -13.18 -27.74
C GLY A 44 5.87 -11.79 -27.10
N GLY A 45 6.00 -10.74 -27.91
CA GLY A 45 5.87 -9.36 -27.46
C GLY A 45 4.49 -9.04 -26.89
N PHE A 46 3.43 -9.52 -27.53
CA PHE A 46 2.06 -9.34 -27.06
C PHE A 46 1.83 -10.04 -25.70
N ILE A 47 2.27 -11.29 -25.56
CA ILE A 47 2.18 -12.04 -24.30
C ILE A 47 2.95 -11.32 -23.19
N PHE A 48 4.19 -10.89 -23.46
CA PHE A 48 5.03 -10.18 -22.50
C PHE A 48 4.35 -8.88 -22.01
N LEU A 49 3.84 -8.05 -22.92
CA LEU A 49 3.15 -6.81 -22.58
C LEU A 49 1.86 -7.07 -21.77
N THR A 50 1.12 -8.13 -22.12
CA THR A 50 -0.09 -8.51 -21.38
C THR A 50 0.24 -8.95 -19.95
N ILE A 51 1.28 -9.77 -19.76
CA ILE A 51 1.75 -10.18 -18.44
C ILE A 51 2.21 -8.95 -17.64
N MET A 52 3.00 -8.07 -18.23
CA MET A 52 3.45 -6.83 -17.60
C MET A 52 2.26 -5.97 -17.17
N TRP A 53 1.19 -5.89 -17.99
CA TRP A 53 -0.01 -5.16 -17.67
C TRP A 53 -0.77 -5.76 -16.48
N ILE A 54 -0.87 -7.08 -16.41
CA ILE A 54 -1.45 -7.81 -15.25
C ILE A 54 -0.65 -7.48 -13.99
N PHE A 55 0.68 -7.48 -14.06
CA PHE A 55 1.55 -7.08 -12.95
C PHE A 55 1.26 -5.65 -12.48
N ILE A 56 1.20 -4.68 -13.40
CA ILE A 56 0.86 -3.30 -13.07
C ILE A 56 -0.50 -3.21 -12.39
N TYR A 57 -1.51 -3.92 -12.89
CA TYR A 57 -2.84 -3.98 -12.30
C TYR A 57 -2.82 -4.52 -10.88
N ILE A 58 -2.06 -5.58 -10.64
CA ILE A 58 -1.87 -6.19 -9.33
C ILE A 58 -1.16 -5.21 -8.37
N PHE A 59 -0.12 -4.49 -8.83
CA PHE A 59 0.62 -3.52 -8.01
C PHE A 59 -0.18 -2.24 -7.66
N ILE A 60 -1.14 -1.85 -8.47
CA ILE A 60 -2.07 -0.74 -8.17
C ILE A 60 -3.13 -1.18 -7.12
N GLY A 61 -3.06 -2.41 -6.67
CA GLY A 61 -4.00 -3.12 -5.84
C GLY A 61 -4.53 -2.38 -4.61
N ARG A 62 -5.63 -2.88 -4.09
CA ARG A 62 -6.36 -2.34 -2.94
C ARG A 62 -5.55 -2.49 -1.67
N SER A 63 -5.45 -1.43 -0.89
CA SER A 63 -4.88 -1.49 0.45
C SER A 63 -5.97 -1.27 1.51
N LYS A 64 -5.84 -1.97 2.62
CA LYS A 64 -6.78 -1.92 3.74
C LYS A 64 -5.97 -1.83 5.04
N VAL A 65 -6.37 -0.92 5.91
CA VAL A 65 -5.86 -0.87 7.29
C VAL A 65 -7.01 -1.22 8.21
N ILE A 66 -6.77 -2.14 9.11
CA ILE A 66 -7.70 -2.56 10.15
C ILE A 66 -7.02 -2.24 11.47
N ILE A 67 -7.71 -1.47 12.31
CA ILE A 67 -7.24 -1.14 13.65
C ILE A 67 -8.26 -1.72 14.62
N ASP A 68 -7.82 -2.65 15.43
CA ASP A 68 -8.59 -3.18 16.56
C ASP A 68 -7.94 -2.76 17.88
N ASP A 69 -8.48 -3.23 19.01
CA ASP A 69 -8.02 -2.83 20.33
C ASP A 69 -6.60 -3.33 20.66
N ASN A 70 -6.12 -4.38 19.99
CA ASN A 70 -4.87 -5.06 20.30
C ASN A 70 -3.82 -4.93 19.20
N GLN A 71 -4.23 -4.72 17.93
CA GLN A 71 -3.31 -4.76 16.80
C GLN A 71 -3.73 -3.84 15.67
N VAL A 72 -2.74 -3.46 14.87
CA VAL A 72 -2.93 -2.77 13.60
C VAL A 72 -2.51 -3.72 12.48
N ILE A 73 -3.39 -3.94 11.51
CA ILE A 73 -3.16 -4.82 10.37
C ILE A 73 -3.15 -4.00 9.09
N PHE A 74 -2.02 -3.97 8.42
CA PHE A 74 -1.89 -3.41 7.07
C PHE A 74 -1.95 -4.55 6.08
N ARG A 75 -2.92 -4.53 5.19
CA ARG A 75 -3.16 -5.57 4.21
C ARG A 75 -3.25 -4.97 2.81
N SER A 76 -2.61 -5.63 1.86
CA SER A 76 -2.79 -5.44 0.43
C SER A 76 -3.30 -6.76 -0.17
N ASP A 77 -3.95 -6.69 -1.33
CA ASP A 77 -4.43 -7.89 -2.02
C ASP A 77 -3.28 -8.81 -2.48
N VAL A 78 -2.05 -8.28 -2.55
CA VAL A 78 -0.88 -8.97 -3.11
C VAL A 78 0.18 -9.31 -2.06
N TRP A 79 0.26 -8.56 -0.97
CA TRP A 79 1.33 -8.72 0.02
C TRP A 79 0.84 -9.40 1.29
N ILE A 80 1.75 -10.12 1.93
CA ILE A 80 1.53 -10.71 3.25
C ILE A 80 1.12 -9.60 4.22
N PRO A 81 0.02 -9.76 4.99
CA PRO A 81 -0.44 -8.74 5.91
C PRO A 81 0.57 -8.48 7.01
N ILE A 82 0.87 -7.19 7.24
CA ILE A 82 1.73 -6.75 8.32
C ILE A 82 0.85 -6.57 9.55
N LYS A 83 1.12 -7.34 10.59
CA LYS A 83 0.41 -7.28 11.87
C LYS A 83 1.32 -6.70 12.94
N ILE A 84 0.89 -5.62 13.58
CA ILE A 84 1.65 -4.92 14.61
C ILE A 84 0.79 -4.88 15.87
N GLN A 85 1.25 -5.48 16.95
CA GLN A 85 0.60 -5.41 18.24
C GLN A 85 0.74 -4.00 18.83
N ILE A 86 -0.37 -3.38 19.28
CA ILE A 86 -0.37 -2.02 19.81
C ILE A 86 0.54 -1.89 21.02
N VAL A 87 0.59 -2.92 21.87
CA VAL A 87 1.46 -2.98 23.06
C VAL A 87 2.95 -2.86 22.72
N ASN A 88 3.36 -3.25 21.51
CA ASN A 88 4.74 -3.19 21.03
C ASN A 88 5.09 -1.85 20.36
N ILE A 89 4.13 -0.97 20.16
CA ILE A 89 4.35 0.35 19.56
C ILE A 89 4.92 1.28 20.64
N LYS A 90 6.04 1.94 20.32
CA LYS A 90 6.66 2.96 21.14
C LYS A 90 6.11 4.35 20.83
N ASN A 91 6.10 4.70 19.55
CA ASN A 91 5.50 5.93 19.04
C ASN A 91 5.13 5.79 17.56
N VAL A 92 4.33 6.73 17.08
CA VAL A 92 3.89 6.81 15.69
C VAL A 92 4.13 8.21 15.17
N SER A 93 4.69 8.33 13.95
CA SER A 93 4.90 9.62 13.30
C SER A 93 4.53 9.55 11.82
N VAL A 94 4.24 10.69 11.22
CA VAL A 94 3.97 10.78 9.78
C VAL A 94 5.12 11.53 9.10
N LYS A 95 5.57 11.02 7.97
CA LYS A 95 6.64 11.58 7.16
C LYS A 95 6.15 11.80 5.74
N GLN A 96 6.50 12.95 5.16
CA GLN A 96 6.34 13.14 3.72
C GLN A 96 7.38 12.26 3.00
N VAL A 97 6.92 11.55 1.97
CA VAL A 97 7.79 10.66 1.19
C VAL A 97 7.75 11.06 -0.28
N SER A 98 8.92 11.13 -0.88
CA SER A 98 9.04 11.22 -2.33
C SER A 98 9.16 9.81 -2.91
N TRP A 99 8.65 9.61 -4.11
CA TRP A 99 8.78 8.32 -4.80
C TRP A 99 10.25 7.88 -4.96
N MET A 100 11.18 8.82 -5.07
CA MET A 100 12.63 8.51 -5.14
C MET A 100 13.19 7.98 -3.82
N ASN A 101 12.63 8.36 -2.66
CA ASN A 101 13.09 7.90 -1.34
C ASN A 101 12.52 6.54 -0.92
N LEU A 102 11.61 5.98 -1.72
CA LEU A 102 10.96 4.71 -1.43
C LEU A 102 11.93 3.54 -1.36
N TYR A 103 12.98 3.58 -2.17
CA TYR A 103 13.91 2.46 -2.35
C TYR A 103 15.24 2.62 -1.61
N ILE A 104 15.46 3.75 -0.93
CA ILE A 104 16.68 3.93 -0.16
C ILE A 104 16.58 3.14 1.14
N PRO A 105 17.43 2.12 1.36
CA PRO A 105 17.42 1.35 2.60
C PRO A 105 17.81 2.24 3.78
N GLU A 106 17.05 2.17 4.86
CA GLU A 106 17.38 2.82 6.12
C GLU A 106 17.58 1.75 7.19
N LYS A 107 18.60 1.94 8.03
CA LYS A 107 18.94 0.99 9.10
C LYS A 107 17.75 0.77 10.03
N ASN A 108 17.44 -0.49 10.32
CA ASN A 108 16.30 -0.92 11.17
C ASN A 108 14.92 -0.51 10.66
N THR A 109 14.80 -0.05 9.40
CA THR A 109 13.51 0.37 8.83
C THR A 109 13.06 -0.61 7.76
N GLU A 110 11.92 -1.23 7.99
CA GLU A 110 11.22 -2.04 6.99
C GLU A 110 10.21 -1.15 6.27
N LYS A 111 10.34 -1.01 4.95
CA LYS A 111 9.53 -0.09 4.13
C LYS A 111 8.48 -0.86 3.35
N PHE A 112 7.24 -0.45 3.50
CA PHE A 112 6.09 -1.03 2.81
C PHE A 112 5.29 0.09 2.15
N TYR A 113 5.03 -0.02 0.85
CA TYR A 113 4.31 1.00 0.11
C TYR A 113 3.11 0.42 -0.60
N PHE A 114 1.95 0.97 -0.29
CA PHE A 114 0.69 0.60 -0.90
C PHE A 114 0.31 1.63 -1.97
N GLY A 115 0.93 1.51 -3.14
CA GLY A 115 0.73 2.41 -4.29
C GLY A 115 1.48 3.73 -4.20
N PHE A 116 1.20 4.64 -5.14
CA PHE A 116 1.82 5.96 -5.18
C PHE A 116 1.25 6.86 -4.09
N VAL A 117 2.02 7.09 -3.05
CA VAL A 117 1.63 7.89 -1.89
C VAL A 117 2.65 8.98 -1.61
N LYS A 118 2.17 10.10 -1.07
CA LYS A 118 3.01 11.25 -0.69
C LYS A 118 3.35 11.26 0.80
N GLN A 119 2.73 10.37 1.58
CA GLN A 119 2.90 10.28 3.03
C GLN A 119 3.15 8.82 3.43
N ALA A 120 3.92 8.65 4.49
CA ALA A 120 4.11 7.37 5.15
C ALA A 120 3.92 7.52 6.65
N ILE A 121 3.34 6.51 7.26
CA ILE A 121 3.30 6.37 8.70
C ILE A 121 4.52 5.58 9.15
N ASN A 122 5.28 6.11 10.09
CA ASN A 122 6.41 5.44 10.73
C ASN A 122 5.95 4.92 12.09
N ILE A 123 5.92 3.62 12.25
CA ILE A 123 5.58 2.96 13.50
C ILE A 123 6.90 2.48 14.13
N HIS A 124 7.30 3.14 15.20
CA HIS A 124 8.48 2.79 15.97
C HIS A 124 8.10 1.73 17.01
N LEU A 125 8.75 0.58 16.95
CA LEU A 125 8.53 -0.51 17.89
C LEU A 125 9.47 -0.41 19.09
N LYS A 126 9.07 -0.98 20.21
CA LYS A 126 9.87 -1.04 21.45
C LYS A 126 11.19 -1.79 21.28
N ASN A 127 11.28 -2.71 20.32
CA ASN A 127 12.50 -3.44 19.95
C ASN A 127 13.47 -2.67 19.06
N GLY A 128 13.19 -1.39 18.77
CA GLY A 128 14.01 -0.53 17.91
C GLY A 128 13.78 -0.65 16.42
N LYS A 129 12.92 -1.56 15.96
CA LYS A 129 12.51 -1.64 14.55
C LYS A 129 11.53 -0.53 14.21
N ILE A 130 11.56 -0.10 12.95
CA ILE A 130 10.66 0.90 12.38
C ILE A 130 9.95 0.28 11.19
N HIS A 131 8.63 0.30 11.20
CA HIS A 131 7.83 -0.01 10.01
C HIS A 131 7.39 1.31 9.37
N GLN A 132 7.92 1.60 8.19
CA GLN A 132 7.52 2.75 7.38
C GLN A 132 6.50 2.30 6.34
N ILE A 133 5.27 2.74 6.49
CA ILE A 133 4.15 2.28 5.66
C ILE A 133 3.60 3.46 4.88
N GLY A 134 3.83 3.46 3.57
CA GLY A 134 3.28 4.46 2.66
C GLY A 134 1.78 4.25 2.49
N ILE A 135 0.98 5.20 2.95
CA ILE A 135 -0.47 5.10 2.90
C ILE A 135 -1.11 6.47 2.77
N LYS A 136 -2.26 6.52 2.13
CA LYS A 136 -3.11 7.70 2.14
C LYS A 136 -3.78 7.84 3.51
N ASP A 137 -4.09 9.06 3.90
CA ASP A 137 -4.74 9.36 5.20
C ASP A 137 -3.88 8.95 6.42
N ALA A 138 -2.54 9.03 6.29
CA ALA A 138 -1.58 8.64 7.33
C ALA A 138 -1.83 9.34 8.67
N GLU A 139 -2.23 10.63 8.66
CA GLU A 139 -2.53 11.38 9.89
C GLU A 139 -3.72 10.79 10.64
N LYS A 140 -4.82 10.48 9.95
CA LYS A 140 -6.01 9.89 10.60
C LYS A 140 -5.71 8.52 11.20
N ILE A 141 -4.89 7.74 10.51
CA ILE A 141 -4.48 6.41 10.98
C ILE A 141 -3.58 6.56 12.20
N LYS A 142 -2.65 7.54 12.19
CA LYS A 142 -1.81 7.87 13.34
C LYS A 142 -2.66 8.21 14.57
N GLU A 143 -3.59 9.17 14.44
CA GLU A 143 -4.47 9.60 15.53
C GLU A 143 -5.23 8.41 16.15
N GLU A 144 -5.74 7.51 15.31
CA GLU A 144 -6.48 6.35 15.80
C GLU A 144 -5.57 5.34 16.52
N ILE A 145 -4.35 5.13 16.02
CA ILE A 145 -3.38 4.26 16.71
C ILE A 145 -2.99 4.86 18.06
N GLU A 146 -2.69 6.16 18.12
CA GLU A 146 -2.33 6.86 19.36
C GLU A 146 -3.46 6.79 20.40
N LYS A 147 -4.72 6.95 19.97
CA LYS A 147 -5.89 6.78 20.82
C LYS A 147 -5.95 5.37 21.43
N ARG A 148 -5.69 4.32 20.64
CA ARG A 148 -5.68 2.94 21.12
C ARG A 148 -4.51 2.67 22.06
N MET A 149 -3.32 3.24 21.77
CA MET A 149 -2.17 3.15 22.67
C MET A 149 -2.49 3.72 24.07
N THR A 150 -3.17 4.87 24.11
CA THR A 150 -3.58 5.50 25.38
C THR A 150 -4.56 4.62 26.16
N ILE A 151 -5.53 4.02 25.49
CA ILE A 151 -6.51 3.12 26.12
C ILE A 151 -5.81 1.87 26.66
N THR A 152 -4.87 1.31 25.88
CA THR A 152 -4.14 0.09 26.27
C THR A 152 -3.23 0.34 27.48
N ASN A 153 -2.58 1.50 27.54
CA ASN A 153 -1.70 1.87 28.66
C ASN A 153 -2.47 2.18 29.96
N ASN A 154 -3.74 2.58 29.86
CA ASN A 154 -4.58 2.93 30.99
C ASN A 154 -5.45 1.76 31.50
N LYS A 155 -5.35 0.57 30.91
CA LYS A 155 -6.00 -0.63 31.46
C LYS A 155 -5.24 -1.07 32.72
N PRO A 156 -5.89 -1.13 33.90
CA PRO A 156 -5.27 -1.70 35.08
C PRO A 156 -4.92 -3.17 34.79
N GLN A 157 -3.71 -3.54 35.18
CA GLN A 157 -3.21 -4.93 35.13
C GLN A 157 -3.94 -5.79 36.13
#